data_fe71dc36ca4ccfc793fe2dda2c58f6af
#
_entry.id   fe71dc36ca4ccfc793fe2dda2c58f6af
#
_cell.length_a   1.000
_cell.length_b   1.000
_cell.length_c   1.000
_cell.angle_alpha   90.00
_cell.angle_beta   90.00
_cell.angle_gamma   90.00
#
_symmetry.space_group_name_H-M   'P 1'
#
loop_
_entity.id
_entity.type
_entity.pdbx_description
1 polymer ?
#
loop_
_entity_poly.entity_id
_entity_poly.type
_entity_poly.pdbx_seq_one_letter_code
_entity_poly.pdbx_strand_id
1 'polypeptide(L)'
;MYELVAGLTLVAAGIRAGLTPHLALDALRRTPGPIGVFAATYWSEYLRGVHVETALSIAAEVHPDLRPLATMLMLSATEGYPVADQIERYARERSLRWHRAQLRAARRLPVLMLFPLVLFVLPSFILLTITPVMFGALQSIRGAL
;
A
#
# COMPACT_ATOMS: atom_id res chain seq x y z
N MET A 1 6.74 2.31 4.22
CA MET A 1 5.75 1.20 4.23
C MET A 1 6.29 -0.06 4.89
N TYR A 2 7.49 -0.54 4.53
CA TYR A 2 8.15 -1.68 5.20
C TYR A 2 8.34 -1.46 6.70
N GLU A 3 8.75 -0.28 7.11
CA GLU A 3 8.95 0.10 8.50
C GLU A 3 7.66 -0.02 9.33
N LEU A 4 6.51 0.34 8.74
CA LEU A 4 5.22 0.23 9.41
C LEU A 4 4.83 -1.25 9.62
N VAL A 5 4.98 -2.09 8.60
CA VAL A 5 4.67 -3.53 8.72
C VAL A 5 5.64 -4.20 9.69
N ALA A 6 6.94 -3.91 9.60
CA ALA A 6 7.93 -4.43 10.53
C ALA A 6 7.62 -4.01 11.98
N GLY A 7 7.27 -2.75 12.21
CA GLY A 7 6.89 -2.26 13.53
C GLY A 7 5.64 -2.95 14.07
N LEU A 8 4.60 -3.14 13.25
CA LEU A 8 3.40 -3.88 13.65
C LEU A 8 3.70 -5.34 14.03
N THR A 9 4.57 -6.01 13.27
CA THR A 9 4.97 -7.39 13.61
C THR A 9 5.79 -7.46 14.88
N LEU A 10 6.63 -6.45 15.16
CA LEU A 10 7.37 -6.36 16.42
C LEU A 10 6.45 -6.14 17.63
N VAL A 11 5.42 -5.27 17.51
CA VAL A 11 4.39 -5.11 18.55
C VAL A 11 3.68 -6.43 18.82
N ALA A 12 3.21 -7.10 17.77
CA ALA A 12 2.52 -8.38 17.90
C ALA A 12 3.41 -9.45 18.55
N ALA A 13 4.69 -9.54 18.13
CA ALA A 13 5.66 -10.47 18.70
C ALA A 13 5.94 -10.18 20.18
N GLY A 14 6.10 -8.90 20.56
CA GLY A 14 6.29 -8.49 21.93
C GLY A 14 5.12 -8.88 22.84
N ILE A 15 3.89 -8.60 22.41
CA ILE A 15 2.68 -8.97 23.15
C ILE A 15 2.55 -10.52 23.24
N ARG A 16 2.88 -11.24 22.18
CA ARG A 16 2.87 -12.71 22.18
C ARG A 16 3.93 -13.29 23.13
N ALA A 17 5.06 -12.62 23.28
CA ALA A 17 6.10 -12.98 24.25
C ALA A 17 5.74 -12.62 25.71
N GLY A 18 4.53 -12.06 25.95
CA GLY A 18 4.04 -11.71 27.28
C GLY A 18 4.32 -10.27 27.71
N LEU A 19 4.84 -9.42 26.82
CA LEU A 19 4.96 -8.00 27.10
C LEU A 19 3.56 -7.36 27.15
N THR A 20 3.38 -6.43 28.09
CA THR A 20 2.19 -5.58 28.07
C THR A 20 2.24 -4.68 26.82
N PRO A 21 1.08 -4.22 26.28
CA PRO A 21 1.02 -3.28 25.17
C PRO A 21 1.91 -2.06 25.37
N HIS A 22 2.00 -1.61 26.59
CA HIS A 22 2.79 -0.50 27.06
C HIS A 22 4.30 -0.73 26.86
N LEU A 23 4.83 -1.87 27.32
CA LEU A 23 6.24 -2.24 27.16
C LEU A 23 6.58 -2.53 25.70
N ALA A 24 5.65 -3.09 24.94
CA ALA A 24 5.85 -3.32 23.50
C ALA A 24 6.01 -1.99 22.74
N LEU A 25 5.27 -0.93 23.11
CA LEU A 25 5.44 0.40 22.55
C LEU A 25 6.74 1.07 23.01
N ASP A 26 7.15 0.87 24.28
CA ASP A 26 8.41 1.44 24.76
C ASP A 26 9.61 0.96 23.96
N ALA A 27 9.66 -0.32 23.65
CA ALA A 27 10.72 -0.91 22.84
C ALA A 27 10.82 -0.27 21.43
N LEU A 28 9.72 0.26 20.91
CA LEU A 28 9.64 0.83 19.57
C LEU A 28 9.88 2.35 19.51
N ARG A 29 9.99 3.05 20.62
CA ARG A 29 10.19 4.51 20.65
C ARG A 29 11.39 5.00 19.82
N ARG A 30 12.44 4.19 19.74
CA ARG A 30 13.68 4.51 19.02
C ARG A 30 13.70 3.95 17.60
N THR A 31 12.65 3.25 17.18
CA THR A 31 12.56 2.69 15.82
C THR A 31 12.27 3.83 14.83
N PRO A 32 12.98 3.91 13.70
CA PRO A 32 12.66 4.88 12.67
C PRO A 32 11.28 4.60 12.06
N GLY A 33 10.65 5.66 11.53
CA GLY A 33 9.39 5.56 10.80
C GLY A 33 8.13 5.81 11.63
N PRO A 34 6.95 5.62 11.03
CA PRO A 34 5.66 6.01 11.61
C PRO A 34 5.35 5.37 12.95
N ILE A 35 5.77 4.12 13.16
CA ILE A 35 5.49 3.39 14.40
C ILE A 35 6.33 3.94 15.57
N GLY A 36 7.57 4.36 15.30
CA GLY A 36 8.41 4.97 16.31
C GLY A 36 7.89 6.33 16.76
N VAL A 37 7.40 7.15 15.79
CA VAL A 37 6.76 8.44 16.10
C VAL A 37 5.49 8.23 16.90
N PHE A 38 4.65 7.27 16.53
CA PHE A 38 3.46 6.88 17.26
C PHE A 38 3.80 6.49 18.71
N ALA A 39 4.78 5.59 18.89
CA ALA A 39 5.22 5.13 20.20
C ALA A 39 5.81 6.27 21.05
N ALA A 40 6.61 7.15 20.45
CA ALA A 40 7.19 8.31 21.12
C ALA A 40 6.11 9.31 21.55
N THR A 41 5.12 9.59 20.69
CA THR A 41 3.98 10.46 21.01
C THR A 41 3.17 9.87 22.17
N TYR A 42 2.82 8.58 22.08
CA TYR A 42 2.11 7.88 23.15
C TYR A 42 2.85 8.03 24.50
N TRP A 43 4.17 7.76 24.52
CA TRP A 43 4.97 7.85 25.73
C TRP A 43 5.07 9.26 26.27
N SER A 44 5.19 10.28 25.42
CA SER A 44 5.25 11.66 25.86
C SER A 44 3.97 12.08 26.57
N GLU A 45 2.81 11.66 26.09
CA GLU A 45 1.52 11.95 26.74
C GLU A 45 1.30 11.12 28.01
N TYR A 46 1.70 9.86 27.97
CA TYR A 46 1.62 8.99 29.14
C TYR A 46 2.46 9.51 30.32
N LEU A 47 3.69 9.98 30.06
CA LEU A 47 4.57 10.57 31.08
C LEU A 47 4.04 11.90 31.64
N ARG A 48 3.17 12.59 30.91
CA ARG A 48 2.43 13.77 31.37
C ARG A 48 1.25 13.42 32.29
N GLY A 49 0.97 12.14 32.51
CA GLY A 49 -0.14 11.67 33.31
C GLY A 49 -1.46 11.58 32.54
N VAL A 50 -1.43 11.65 31.22
CA VAL A 50 -2.61 11.46 30.39
C VAL A 50 -3.04 9.99 30.43
N HIS A 51 -4.34 9.74 30.50
CA HIS A 51 -4.87 8.37 30.53
C HIS A 51 -4.49 7.60 29.25
N VAL A 52 -4.24 6.30 29.39
CA VAL A 52 -3.75 5.41 28.30
C VAL A 52 -4.58 5.54 27.02
N GLU A 53 -5.92 5.55 27.15
CA GLU A 53 -6.83 5.68 25.99
C GLU A 53 -6.65 7.00 25.25
N THR A 54 -6.56 8.10 26.01
CA THR A 54 -6.39 9.44 25.44
C THR A 54 -5.00 9.59 24.83
N ALA A 55 -3.95 9.05 25.47
CA ALA A 55 -2.60 9.05 24.93
C ALA A 55 -2.49 8.25 23.61
N LEU A 56 -3.16 7.10 23.51
CA LEU A 56 -3.26 6.31 22.29
C LEU A 56 -4.04 7.02 21.18
N SER A 57 -5.12 7.73 21.52
CA SER A 57 -5.89 8.50 20.53
C SER A 57 -5.09 9.66 19.96
N ILE A 58 -4.38 10.41 20.80
CA ILE A 58 -3.48 11.51 20.37
C ILE A 58 -2.38 10.96 19.45
N ALA A 59 -1.75 9.84 19.82
CA ALA A 59 -0.75 9.19 18.99
C ALA A 59 -1.31 8.76 17.62
N ALA A 60 -2.56 8.32 17.57
CA ALA A 60 -3.25 7.91 16.34
C ALA A 60 -3.65 9.08 15.43
N GLU A 61 -3.76 10.29 15.97
CA GLU A 61 -4.02 11.50 15.16
C GLU A 61 -2.80 11.89 14.33
N VAL A 62 -1.60 11.70 14.87
CA VAL A 62 -0.34 11.96 14.15
C VAL A 62 -0.18 11.04 12.94
N HIS A 63 -0.64 9.80 13.06
CA HIS A 63 -0.59 8.80 11.99
C HIS A 63 -1.93 8.06 11.84
N PRO A 64 -2.85 8.56 10.99
CA PRO A 64 -4.18 7.97 10.81
C PRO A 64 -4.16 6.49 10.40
N ASP A 65 -3.10 6.05 9.72
CA ASP A 65 -2.88 4.66 9.35
C ASP A 65 -2.70 3.72 10.56
N LEU A 66 -2.38 4.27 11.74
CA LEU A 66 -2.19 3.52 12.98
C LEU A 66 -3.40 3.56 13.92
N ARG A 67 -4.50 4.20 13.51
CA ARG A 67 -5.76 4.19 14.28
C ARG A 67 -6.24 2.78 14.64
N PRO A 68 -6.24 1.79 13.70
CA PRO A 68 -6.64 0.43 14.06
C PRO A 68 -5.72 -0.20 15.12
N LEU A 69 -4.40 0.09 15.07
CA LEU A 69 -3.47 -0.36 16.10
C LEU A 69 -3.82 0.26 17.46
N ALA A 70 -4.05 1.57 17.52
CA ALA A 70 -4.44 2.26 18.74
C ALA A 70 -5.70 1.64 19.37
N THR A 71 -6.73 1.39 18.56
CA THR A 71 -7.98 0.75 19.03
C THR A 71 -7.73 -0.65 19.59
N MET A 72 -6.90 -1.46 18.92
CA MET A 72 -6.53 -2.80 19.40
C MET A 72 -5.78 -2.73 20.74
N LEU A 73 -4.83 -1.79 20.85
CA LEU A 73 -4.06 -1.60 22.08
C LEU A 73 -4.93 -1.08 23.24
N MET A 74 -5.93 -0.21 22.96
CA MET A 74 -6.91 0.22 23.95
C MET A 74 -7.69 -0.98 24.51
N LEU A 75 -8.26 -1.82 23.65
CA LEU A 75 -9.00 -3.02 24.06
C LEU A 75 -8.13 -3.98 24.88
N SER A 76 -6.85 -4.11 24.52
CA SER A 76 -5.93 -4.93 25.30
C SER A 76 -5.62 -4.34 26.67
N ALA A 77 -5.47 -3.02 26.75
CA ALA A 77 -5.12 -2.33 27.99
C ALA A 77 -6.28 -2.28 28.99
N THR A 78 -7.54 -2.11 28.50
CA THR A 78 -8.74 -1.95 29.33
C THR A 78 -9.41 -3.27 29.66
N GLU A 79 -9.51 -4.18 28.69
CA GLU A 79 -10.29 -5.42 28.80
C GLU A 79 -9.39 -6.68 28.86
N GLY A 80 -8.07 -6.54 28.75
CA GLY A 80 -7.14 -7.68 28.71
C GLY A 80 -7.31 -8.56 27.48
N TYR A 81 -7.90 -8.03 26.39
CA TYR A 81 -8.20 -8.81 25.20
C TYR A 81 -6.92 -9.22 24.46
N PRO A 82 -6.79 -10.49 24.00
CA PRO A 82 -5.61 -10.97 23.28
C PRO A 82 -5.56 -10.40 21.86
N VAL A 83 -4.83 -9.30 21.66
CA VAL A 83 -4.78 -8.56 20.40
C VAL A 83 -3.60 -8.91 19.48
N ALA A 84 -2.66 -9.73 19.95
CA ALA A 84 -1.45 -10.08 19.19
C ALA A 84 -1.78 -10.64 17.79
N ASP A 85 -2.74 -11.55 17.71
CA ASP A 85 -3.15 -12.16 16.44
C ASP A 85 -3.89 -11.17 15.52
N GLN A 86 -4.63 -10.23 16.08
CA GLN A 86 -5.32 -9.19 15.32
C GLN A 86 -4.32 -8.21 14.72
N ILE A 87 -3.33 -7.77 15.50
CA ILE A 87 -2.25 -6.90 15.02
C ILE A 87 -1.46 -7.59 13.91
N GLU A 88 -1.16 -8.87 14.06
CA GLU A 88 -0.44 -9.63 13.03
C GLU A 88 -1.27 -9.81 11.74
N ARG A 89 -2.57 -10.06 11.84
CA ARG A 89 -3.49 -10.09 10.68
C ARG A 89 -3.52 -8.74 9.99
N TYR A 90 -3.60 -7.65 10.74
CA TYR A 90 -3.57 -6.31 10.22
C TYR A 90 -2.26 -6.00 9.48
N ALA A 91 -1.11 -6.39 10.05
CA ALA A 91 0.20 -6.27 9.41
C ALA A 91 0.27 -7.05 8.09
N ARG A 92 -0.20 -8.29 8.08
CA ARG A 92 -0.28 -9.13 6.86
C ARG A 92 -1.19 -8.53 5.80
N GLU A 93 -2.34 -8.04 6.17
CA GLU A 93 -3.29 -7.41 5.24
C GLU A 93 -2.69 -6.16 4.60
N ARG A 94 -2.01 -5.31 5.37
CA ARG A 94 -1.29 -4.14 4.86
C ARG A 94 -0.19 -4.53 3.87
N SER A 95 0.58 -5.56 4.16
CA SER A 95 1.61 -6.09 3.26
C SER A 95 1.00 -6.57 1.94
N LEU A 96 -0.07 -7.35 1.99
CA LEU A 96 -0.76 -7.86 0.81
C LEU A 96 -1.39 -6.76 -0.04
N ARG A 97 -1.98 -5.74 0.56
CA ARG A 97 -2.53 -4.58 -0.17
C ARG A 97 -1.44 -3.86 -0.95
N TRP A 98 -0.27 -3.68 -0.36
CA TRP A 98 0.86 -3.04 -1.01
C TRP A 98 1.39 -3.86 -2.19
N HIS A 99 1.58 -5.18 -2.01
CA HIS A 99 1.98 -6.07 -3.09
C HIS A 99 0.98 -6.05 -4.26
N ARG A 100 -0.32 -6.07 -3.97
CA ARG A 100 -1.36 -5.97 -5.01
C ARG A 100 -1.33 -4.63 -5.74
N ALA A 101 -1.02 -3.53 -5.07
CA ALA A 101 -0.89 -2.22 -5.70
C ALA A 101 0.29 -2.19 -6.68
N GLN A 102 1.44 -2.76 -6.32
CA GLN A 102 2.59 -2.88 -7.21
C GLN A 102 2.31 -3.77 -8.42
N LEU A 103 1.66 -4.92 -8.22
CA LEU A 103 1.28 -5.80 -9.31
C LEU A 103 0.29 -5.16 -10.28
N ARG A 104 -0.62 -4.31 -9.80
CA ARG A 104 -1.54 -3.55 -10.67
C ARG A 104 -0.79 -2.53 -11.53
N ALA A 105 0.19 -1.84 -10.97
CA ALA A 105 1.03 -0.91 -11.72
C ALA A 105 1.85 -1.64 -12.80
N ALA A 106 2.44 -2.79 -12.47
CA ALA A 106 3.19 -3.61 -13.40
C ALA A 106 2.32 -4.19 -14.56
N ARG A 107 1.07 -4.52 -14.29
CA ARG A 107 0.15 -5.04 -15.33
C ARG A 107 -0.29 -4.00 -16.36
N ARG A 108 -0.12 -2.71 -16.14
CA ARG A 108 -0.44 -1.66 -17.10
C ARG A 108 0.67 -1.43 -18.14
N LEU A 109 1.90 -1.85 -17.86
CA LEU A 109 3.05 -1.67 -18.75
C LEU A 109 2.87 -2.36 -20.12
N PRO A 110 2.44 -3.64 -20.22
CA PRO A 110 2.31 -4.29 -21.53
C PRO A 110 1.22 -3.67 -22.39
N VAL A 111 0.14 -3.14 -21.83
CA VAL A 111 -0.94 -2.48 -22.59
C VAL A 111 -0.46 -1.15 -23.17
N LEU A 112 0.36 -0.40 -22.43
CA LEU A 112 0.95 0.86 -22.91
C LEU A 112 1.97 0.63 -24.04
N MET A 113 2.66 -0.52 -24.06
CA MET A 113 3.59 -0.88 -25.15
C MET A 113 2.86 -1.36 -26.42
N LEU A 114 1.66 -1.90 -26.30
CA LEU A 114 0.83 -2.29 -27.46
C LEU A 114 0.25 -1.07 -28.19
N PHE A 115 0.00 0.02 -27.49
CA PHE A 115 -0.61 1.22 -28.08
C PHE A 115 0.19 1.80 -29.26
N PRO A 116 1.50 2.09 -29.12
CA PRO A 116 2.29 2.58 -30.26
C PRO A 116 2.40 1.55 -31.38
N LEU A 117 2.47 0.26 -31.07
CA LEU A 117 2.53 -0.78 -32.08
C LEU A 117 1.26 -0.78 -32.96
N VAL A 118 0.08 -0.79 -32.33
CA VAL A 118 -1.21 -0.76 -33.05
C VAL A 118 -1.35 0.54 -33.85
N LEU A 119 -0.94 1.67 -33.28
CA LEU A 119 -1.03 2.98 -33.95
C LEU A 119 -0.19 3.06 -35.21
N PHE A 120 0.97 2.39 -35.28
CA PHE A 120 1.83 2.39 -36.46
C PHE A 120 1.52 1.25 -37.44
N VAL A 121 1.16 0.06 -36.93
CA VAL A 121 0.88 -1.10 -37.79
C VAL A 121 -0.43 -0.93 -38.55
N LEU A 122 -1.48 -0.39 -37.90
CA LEU A 122 -2.80 -0.24 -38.55
C LEU A 122 -2.77 0.68 -39.77
N PRO A 123 -2.22 1.93 -39.70
CA PRO A 123 -2.14 2.79 -40.90
C PRO A 123 -1.18 2.22 -41.94
N SER A 124 -0.08 1.59 -41.55
CA SER A 124 0.84 0.96 -42.48
C SER A 124 0.18 -0.16 -43.29
N PHE A 125 -0.62 -1.01 -42.64
CA PHE A 125 -1.39 -2.08 -43.28
C PHE A 125 -2.44 -1.52 -44.26
N ILE A 126 -3.16 -0.48 -43.87
CA ILE A 126 -4.15 0.20 -44.71
C ILE A 126 -3.48 0.77 -45.97
N LEU A 127 -2.37 1.48 -45.83
CA LEU A 127 -1.61 2.02 -46.95
C LEU A 127 -1.13 0.93 -47.90
N LEU A 128 -0.57 -0.16 -47.34
CA LEU A 128 -0.06 -1.28 -48.11
C LEU A 128 -1.16 -2.01 -48.90
N THR A 129 -2.40 -2.05 -48.39
CA THR A 129 -3.53 -2.72 -49.04
C THR A 129 -4.24 -1.82 -50.05
N ILE A 130 -4.37 -0.52 -49.77
CA ILE A 130 -5.07 0.43 -50.63
C ILE A 130 -4.21 0.86 -51.83
N THR A 131 -2.89 0.98 -51.66
CA THR A 131 -1.99 1.44 -52.72
C THR A 131 -2.07 0.60 -54.01
N PRO A 132 -1.97 -0.75 -53.98
CA PRO A 132 -2.06 -1.54 -55.20
C PRO A 132 -3.44 -1.48 -55.88
N VAL A 133 -4.53 -1.39 -55.07
CA VAL A 133 -5.89 -1.28 -55.56
C VAL A 133 -6.12 0.05 -56.31
N MET A 134 -5.61 1.14 -55.74
CA MET A 134 -5.68 2.47 -56.36
C MET A 134 -4.86 2.53 -57.66
N PHE A 135 -3.68 1.94 -57.68
CA PHE A 135 -2.83 1.88 -58.90
C PHE A 135 -3.51 1.05 -60.00
N GLY A 136 -4.14 -0.08 -59.67
CA GLY A 136 -4.89 -0.91 -60.60
C GLY A 136 -6.08 -0.16 -61.21
N ALA A 137 -6.84 0.55 -60.39
CA ALA A 137 -7.95 1.37 -60.83
C ALA A 137 -7.54 2.54 -61.76
N LEU A 138 -6.45 3.20 -61.44
CA LEU A 138 -5.90 4.27 -62.28
C LEU A 138 -5.37 3.77 -63.63
N GLN A 139 -4.77 2.60 -63.69
CA GLN A 139 -4.30 1.98 -64.94
C GLN A 139 -5.46 1.57 -65.85
N SER A 140 -6.56 1.05 -65.26
CA SER A 140 -7.75 0.68 -66.03
C SER A 140 -8.43 1.89 -66.67
N ILE A 141 -8.48 3.03 -65.99
CA ILE A 141 -9.03 4.28 -66.54
C ILE A 141 -8.13 4.84 -67.66
N ARG A 142 -6.79 4.75 -67.50
CA ARG A 142 -5.83 5.27 -68.46
C ARG A 142 -5.75 4.41 -69.72
N GLY A 143 -6.09 3.13 -69.67
CA GLY A 143 -6.19 2.24 -70.83
C GLY A 143 -7.52 2.29 -71.59
N ALA A 144 -8.54 2.99 -71.03
CA ALA A 144 -9.84 3.18 -71.64
C ALA A 144 -10.01 4.51 -72.41
N LEU A 145 -8.97 5.39 -72.36
CA LEU A 145 -8.88 6.62 -73.14
C LEU A 145 -7.88 6.45 -74.27
#